data_a8d8be0cf017efa9a76108a513d15bde
#
_entry.id   a8d8be0cf017efa9a76108a513d15bde
#
_cell.length_a   1.000
_cell.length_b   1.000
_cell.length_c   1.000
_cell.angle_alpha   90.00
_cell.angle_beta   90.00
_cell.angle_gamma   90.00
#
_symmetry.space_group_name_H-M   'P 1'
#
loop_
_entity.id
_entity.type
_entity.pdbx_description
1 polymer ?
#
loop_
_entity_poly.entity_id
_entity_poly.type
_entity_poly.pdbx_seq_one_letter_code
_entity_poly.pdbx_strand_id
1 'polypeptide(L)'
;MLTFLIVTLLTAAALPLTVTADASQDIPTNAAGTGIHDSLVAALTHANLVATLQQPGPFTVFAPTDQAFTDAGIDLADFDTPEENETLTAILLHHVVAGEVGASDIKDGMMTTTANGDKVKFSITGSGDVLVGSATVTLADVQASNGIIHVIDQVLIPPVDIPTTAQSTGIHGSLVAAVIQSDLLPTLQGPGPFTVFAPTDQAFTDAGIDLGALDTPEGKETLSDILLYHVVGAEVPAANVSDCMSADAANGQQLSFTVGDSVMVNDANVTMTDVITSNGLIHVIDKVLMPTDTPNNIPRTAQCTGIHDSLVAGVIQAELLETLQGPGPFTVFAPTDQAFADAGI
;
A
#
# COMPACT_ATOMS: atom_id res chain seq x y z
N MET A 1 31.58 8.21 56.16
CA MET A 1 30.33 7.50 56.28
C MET A 1 29.44 7.94 55.14
N LEU A 2 29.47 7.19 54.06
CA LEU A 2 28.73 7.55 52.80
C LEU A 2 27.47 6.67 52.79
N THR A 3 26.32 7.31 52.97
CA THR A 3 25.04 6.62 52.98
C THR A 3 24.58 6.46 51.53
N PHE A 4 24.62 5.22 51.03
CA PHE A 4 24.03 4.88 49.71
C PHE A 4 22.50 4.83 49.83
N LEU A 5 21.83 5.74 49.10
CA LEU A 5 20.39 5.72 48.93
C LEU A 5 20.07 4.73 47.81
N ILE A 6 19.55 3.55 48.13
CA ILE A 6 19.03 2.60 47.16
C ILE A 6 17.64 3.09 46.74
N VAL A 7 17.56 3.65 45.54
CA VAL A 7 16.28 3.90 44.85
C VAL A 7 15.83 2.57 44.23
N THR A 8 14.93 1.90 44.89
CA THR A 8 14.20 0.76 44.30
C THR A 8 13.23 1.30 43.25
N LEU A 9 13.58 1.11 41.97
CA LEU A 9 12.68 1.33 40.86
C LEU A 9 11.58 0.25 40.97
N LEU A 10 10.39 0.65 41.42
CA LEU A 10 9.21 -0.19 41.40
C LEU A 10 8.72 -0.28 39.99
N THR A 11 9.09 -1.31 39.25
CA THR A 11 8.47 -1.65 37.96
C THR A 11 7.03 -2.05 38.27
N ALA A 12 6.08 -1.19 37.97
CA ALA A 12 4.68 -1.57 37.96
C ALA A 12 4.52 -2.69 36.92
N ALA A 13 4.36 -3.91 37.34
CA ALA A 13 3.90 -4.99 36.49
C ALA A 13 2.50 -4.58 35.99
N ALA A 14 2.38 -4.34 34.70
CA ALA A 14 1.09 -4.18 34.09
C ALA A 14 0.29 -5.46 34.34
N LEU A 15 -0.80 -5.33 35.08
CA LEU A 15 -1.76 -6.43 35.26
C LEU A 15 -2.28 -6.78 33.87
N PRO A 16 -2.38 -8.05 33.49
CA PRO A 16 -3.02 -8.42 32.26
C PRO A 16 -4.45 -7.86 32.26
N LEU A 17 -4.78 -7.01 31.32
CA LEU A 17 -6.14 -6.54 31.07
C LEU A 17 -6.98 -7.79 30.71
N THR A 18 -7.74 -8.29 31.67
CA THR A 18 -8.75 -9.32 31.39
C THR A 18 -9.99 -8.60 30.86
N VAL A 19 -10.07 -8.44 29.55
CA VAL A 19 -11.31 -8.03 28.89
C VAL A 19 -12.29 -9.18 29.04
N THR A 20 -13.33 -9.03 29.86
CA THR A 20 -14.39 -10.01 30.00
C THR A 20 -15.42 -9.75 28.88
N ALA A 21 -15.22 -10.37 27.73
CA ALA A 21 -16.21 -10.36 26.66
C ALA A 21 -17.26 -11.46 26.91
N ASP A 22 -18.50 -11.15 26.57
CA ASP A 22 -19.62 -12.10 26.57
C ASP A 22 -20.01 -12.40 25.12
N ALA A 23 -19.71 -13.60 24.63
CA ALA A 23 -20.03 -14.03 23.28
C ALA A 23 -21.55 -14.03 22.96
N SER A 24 -22.41 -13.84 23.95
CA SER A 24 -23.85 -13.69 23.75
C SER A 24 -24.29 -12.24 23.48
N GLN A 25 -23.40 -11.27 23.69
CA GLN A 25 -23.64 -9.85 23.48
C GLN A 25 -23.10 -9.41 22.12
N ASP A 26 -23.74 -8.38 21.54
CA ASP A 26 -23.24 -7.76 20.31
C ASP A 26 -21.94 -6.96 20.52
N ILE A 27 -21.30 -6.59 19.40
CA ILE A 27 -20.02 -5.87 19.42
C ILE A 27 -20.09 -4.56 20.22
N PRO A 28 -21.06 -3.63 20.00
CA PRO A 28 -21.14 -2.39 20.78
C PRO A 28 -21.34 -2.63 22.29
N THR A 29 -22.14 -3.63 22.64
CA THR A 29 -22.40 -3.97 24.06
C THR A 29 -21.16 -4.53 24.72
N ASN A 30 -20.41 -5.40 24.02
CA ASN A 30 -19.13 -5.90 24.51
C ASN A 30 -18.11 -4.75 24.69
N ALA A 31 -17.98 -3.86 23.71
CA ALA A 31 -17.07 -2.71 23.80
C ALA A 31 -17.40 -1.84 25.04
N ALA A 32 -18.66 -1.52 25.26
CA ALA A 32 -19.11 -0.76 26.42
C ALA A 32 -18.84 -1.44 27.77
N GLY A 33 -18.79 -2.78 27.78
CA GLY A 33 -18.54 -3.57 28.99
C GLY A 33 -17.06 -3.67 29.40
N THR A 34 -16.12 -3.26 28.52
CA THR A 34 -14.68 -3.45 28.74
C THR A 34 -14.04 -2.39 29.63
N GLY A 35 -14.58 -1.17 29.66
CA GLY A 35 -14.03 -0.01 30.37
C GLY A 35 -12.72 0.54 29.78
N ILE A 36 -12.37 0.17 28.57
CA ILE A 36 -11.21 0.68 27.82
C ILE A 36 -11.56 1.16 26.41
N HIS A 37 -12.85 1.16 26.07
CA HIS A 37 -13.37 1.59 24.76
C HIS A 37 -14.51 2.62 24.91
N ASP A 38 -14.51 3.40 26.00
CA ASP A 38 -15.55 4.39 26.27
C ASP A 38 -15.58 5.46 25.17
N SER A 39 -14.41 5.87 24.68
CA SER A 39 -14.25 6.81 23.57
C SER A 39 -14.84 6.25 22.25
N LEU A 40 -14.58 4.97 21.96
CA LEU A 40 -15.15 4.31 20.76
C LEU A 40 -16.68 4.27 20.84
N VAL A 41 -17.24 3.88 21.99
CA VAL A 41 -18.70 3.82 22.20
C VAL A 41 -19.33 5.21 22.08
N ALA A 42 -18.68 6.23 22.66
CA ALA A 42 -19.12 7.63 22.53
C ALA A 42 -19.08 8.08 21.06
N ALA A 43 -18.01 7.79 20.33
CA ALA A 43 -17.88 8.11 18.90
C ALA A 43 -18.94 7.40 18.04
N LEU A 44 -19.19 6.10 18.26
CA LEU A 44 -20.24 5.34 17.59
C LEU A 44 -21.63 5.93 17.87
N THR A 45 -21.87 6.43 19.09
CA THR A 45 -23.13 7.06 19.47
C THR A 45 -23.27 8.41 18.79
N HIS A 46 -22.21 9.22 18.75
CA HIS A 46 -22.16 10.52 18.11
C HIS A 46 -22.43 10.41 16.60
N ALA A 47 -21.80 9.43 15.93
CA ALA A 47 -22.00 9.14 14.51
C ALA A 47 -23.28 8.35 14.17
N ASN A 48 -24.14 8.03 15.16
CA ASN A 48 -25.34 7.20 15.00
C ASN A 48 -25.08 5.80 14.41
N LEU A 49 -23.90 5.21 14.63
CA LEU A 49 -23.49 3.91 14.07
C LEU A 49 -23.77 2.71 14.98
N VAL A 50 -24.22 2.92 16.23
CA VAL A 50 -24.50 1.84 17.18
C VAL A 50 -25.50 0.83 16.58
N ALA A 51 -26.61 1.30 16.02
CA ALA A 51 -27.64 0.44 15.43
C ALA A 51 -27.13 -0.33 14.19
N THR A 52 -26.16 0.21 13.46
CA THR A 52 -25.52 -0.45 12.33
C THR A 52 -24.67 -1.64 12.80
N LEU A 53 -23.88 -1.46 13.85
CA LEU A 53 -23.05 -2.53 14.41
C LEU A 53 -23.81 -3.52 15.30
N GLN A 54 -25.07 -3.27 15.61
CA GLN A 54 -26.00 -4.23 16.24
C GLN A 54 -26.70 -5.15 15.24
N GLN A 55 -26.55 -4.88 13.93
CA GLN A 55 -27.12 -5.75 12.88
C GLN A 55 -26.52 -7.17 12.95
N PRO A 56 -27.24 -8.17 12.44
CA PRO A 56 -26.69 -9.51 12.31
C PRO A 56 -25.51 -9.49 11.34
N GLY A 57 -24.30 -9.80 11.89
CA GLY A 57 -23.06 -9.82 11.13
C GLY A 57 -22.96 -11.02 10.16
N PRO A 58 -21.80 -11.61 10.00
CA PRO A 58 -20.61 -11.39 10.84
C PRO A 58 -19.86 -10.09 10.51
N PHE A 59 -19.33 -9.45 11.56
CA PHE A 59 -18.41 -8.31 11.44
C PHE A 59 -17.08 -8.60 12.13
N THR A 60 -16.03 -7.99 11.64
CA THR A 60 -14.76 -7.85 12.36
C THR A 60 -14.57 -6.38 12.70
N VAL A 61 -14.38 -6.07 13.97
CA VAL A 61 -14.17 -4.69 14.43
C VAL A 61 -12.79 -4.58 15.04
N PHE A 62 -11.98 -3.69 14.50
CA PHE A 62 -10.71 -3.27 15.10
C PHE A 62 -11.00 -2.15 16.09
N ALA A 63 -11.03 -2.46 17.38
CA ALA A 63 -11.47 -1.57 18.45
C ALA A 63 -10.29 -0.82 19.06
N PRO A 64 -10.11 0.48 18.78
CA PRO A 64 -9.07 1.28 19.40
C PRO A 64 -9.42 1.54 20.88
N THR A 65 -8.39 1.53 21.73
CA THR A 65 -8.54 1.86 23.15
C THR A 65 -8.76 3.36 23.36
N ASP A 66 -9.21 3.75 24.57
CA ASP A 66 -9.34 5.17 24.94
C ASP A 66 -8.00 5.91 24.84
N GLN A 67 -6.89 5.22 25.12
CA GLN A 67 -5.56 5.79 24.92
C GLN A 67 -5.27 6.05 23.44
N ALA A 68 -5.68 5.14 22.54
CA ALA A 68 -5.52 5.33 21.10
C ALA A 68 -6.27 6.58 20.59
N PHE A 69 -7.47 6.86 21.08
CA PHE A 69 -8.20 8.09 20.77
C PHE A 69 -7.49 9.34 21.30
N THR A 70 -6.95 9.26 22.54
CA THR A 70 -6.17 10.36 23.12
C THR A 70 -4.90 10.65 22.33
N ASP A 71 -4.16 9.61 21.95
CA ASP A 71 -2.91 9.72 21.19
C ASP A 71 -3.15 10.23 19.76
N ALA A 72 -4.32 9.91 19.18
CA ALA A 72 -4.75 10.43 17.88
C ALA A 72 -5.25 11.90 17.95
N GLY A 73 -5.45 12.44 19.16
CA GLY A 73 -5.96 13.80 19.36
C GLY A 73 -7.41 13.96 18.89
N ILE A 74 -8.20 12.90 18.91
CA ILE A 74 -9.61 12.94 18.48
C ILE A 74 -10.46 13.42 19.64
N ASP A 75 -11.02 14.64 19.48
CA ASP A 75 -12.04 15.22 20.37
C ASP A 75 -13.39 15.19 19.64
N LEU A 76 -14.41 14.57 20.25
CA LEU A 76 -15.74 14.49 19.64
C LEU A 76 -16.41 15.85 19.45
N ALA A 77 -16.00 16.87 20.19
CA ALA A 77 -16.44 18.24 20.00
C ALA A 77 -16.02 18.85 18.65
N ASP A 78 -14.99 18.28 18.02
CA ASP A 78 -14.52 18.69 16.69
C ASP A 78 -15.37 18.10 15.53
N PHE A 79 -16.42 17.32 15.85
CA PHE A 79 -17.24 16.61 14.85
C PHE A 79 -18.74 17.01 14.92
N ASP A 80 -19.03 18.25 15.33
CA ASP A 80 -20.40 18.72 15.54
C ASP A 80 -21.11 19.19 14.26
N THR A 81 -20.38 19.50 13.18
CA THR A 81 -20.98 19.83 11.88
C THR A 81 -21.31 18.55 11.07
N PRO A 82 -22.23 18.61 10.11
CA PRO A 82 -22.53 17.45 9.23
C PRO A 82 -21.28 16.93 8.51
N GLU A 83 -20.43 17.78 7.99
CA GLU A 83 -19.21 17.43 7.24
C GLU A 83 -18.16 16.78 8.15
N GLU A 84 -18.02 17.29 9.38
CA GLU A 84 -17.12 16.70 10.37
C GLU A 84 -17.65 15.35 10.87
N ASN A 85 -18.97 15.23 11.05
CA ASN A 85 -19.62 13.96 11.41
C ASN A 85 -19.48 12.90 10.29
N GLU A 86 -19.51 13.29 9.01
CA GLU A 86 -19.19 12.39 7.90
C GLU A 86 -17.75 11.89 7.99
N THR A 87 -16.79 12.75 8.38
CA THR A 87 -15.40 12.38 8.60
C THR A 87 -15.27 11.37 9.75
N LEU A 88 -15.94 11.62 10.88
CA LEU A 88 -15.96 10.67 11.99
C LEU A 88 -16.58 9.33 11.59
N THR A 89 -17.67 9.38 10.84
CA THR A 89 -18.34 8.19 10.29
C THR A 89 -17.38 7.39 9.39
N ALA A 90 -16.65 8.04 8.51
CA ALA A 90 -15.66 7.38 7.66
C ALA A 90 -14.53 6.74 8.49
N ILE A 91 -14.02 7.44 9.51
CA ILE A 91 -13.03 6.89 10.45
C ILE A 91 -13.58 5.64 11.13
N LEU A 92 -14.78 5.70 11.71
CA LEU A 92 -15.38 4.56 12.43
C LEU A 92 -15.66 3.37 11.52
N LEU A 93 -16.18 3.61 10.31
CA LEU A 93 -16.43 2.54 9.33
C LEU A 93 -15.12 1.95 8.78
N HIS A 94 -14.01 2.70 8.81
CA HIS A 94 -12.68 2.18 8.45
C HIS A 94 -12.16 1.14 9.47
N HIS A 95 -12.70 1.10 10.68
CA HIS A 95 -12.41 0.09 11.70
C HIS A 95 -13.25 -1.18 11.56
N VAL A 96 -14.18 -1.23 10.61
CA VAL A 96 -15.15 -2.33 10.47
C VAL A 96 -14.91 -3.07 9.16
N VAL A 97 -14.85 -4.37 9.22
CA VAL A 97 -14.81 -5.26 8.04
C VAL A 97 -16.04 -6.13 8.05
N ALA A 98 -16.71 -6.25 6.90
CA ALA A 98 -17.80 -7.20 6.71
C ALA A 98 -17.20 -8.62 6.58
N GLY A 99 -17.67 -9.52 7.41
CA GLY A 99 -17.12 -10.87 7.52
C GLY A 99 -16.33 -11.09 8.81
N GLU A 100 -15.99 -12.33 9.07
CA GLU A 100 -15.16 -12.73 10.22
C GLU A 100 -13.74 -12.98 9.74
N VAL A 101 -12.80 -12.17 10.23
CA VAL A 101 -11.36 -12.29 9.95
C VAL A 101 -10.66 -12.61 11.27
N GLY A 102 -10.50 -13.89 11.58
CA GLY A 102 -9.77 -14.33 12.77
C GLY A 102 -8.27 -14.09 12.67
N ALA A 103 -7.58 -13.99 13.80
CA ALA A 103 -6.13 -13.80 13.81
C ALA A 103 -5.38 -14.90 13.04
N SER A 104 -5.92 -16.13 13.01
CA SER A 104 -5.35 -17.25 12.25
C SER A 104 -5.48 -17.12 10.73
N ASP A 105 -6.39 -16.28 10.24
CA ASP A 105 -6.64 -16.06 8.82
C ASP A 105 -5.75 -14.94 8.26
N ILE A 106 -5.20 -14.11 9.14
CA ILE A 106 -4.35 -12.99 8.78
C ILE A 106 -2.99 -13.49 8.27
N LYS A 107 -2.60 -12.98 7.12
CA LYS A 107 -1.29 -13.23 6.51
C LYS A 107 -0.55 -11.91 6.31
N ASP A 108 0.76 -11.98 6.34
CA ASP A 108 1.60 -10.82 6.03
C ASP A 108 1.32 -10.30 4.63
N GLY A 109 1.13 -8.98 4.50
CA GLY A 109 0.75 -8.31 3.25
C GLY A 109 -0.72 -8.49 2.83
N MET A 110 -1.56 -9.23 3.58
CA MET A 110 -2.99 -9.36 3.29
C MET A 110 -3.67 -8.01 3.33
N MET A 111 -4.58 -7.76 2.38
CA MET A 111 -5.43 -6.57 2.35
C MET A 111 -6.90 -6.97 2.42
N THR A 112 -7.70 -6.18 3.11
CA THR A 112 -9.17 -6.35 3.15
C THR A 112 -9.88 -5.01 3.01
N THR A 113 -11.11 -5.05 2.50
CA THR A 113 -11.94 -3.85 2.33
C THR A 113 -12.75 -3.61 3.60
N THR A 114 -12.71 -2.39 4.09
CA THR A 114 -13.46 -1.93 5.26
C THR A 114 -14.85 -1.42 4.86
N ALA A 115 -15.71 -1.19 5.84
CA ALA A 115 -17.09 -0.82 5.61
C ALA A 115 -17.28 0.58 4.98
N ASN A 116 -16.26 1.45 5.04
CA ASN A 116 -16.25 2.71 4.31
C ASN A 116 -15.81 2.57 2.83
N GLY A 117 -15.41 1.35 2.40
CA GLY A 117 -14.96 1.06 1.04
C GLY A 117 -13.46 1.13 0.82
N ASP A 118 -12.70 1.69 1.76
CA ASP A 118 -11.24 1.73 1.70
C ASP A 118 -10.62 0.37 2.06
N LYS A 119 -9.31 0.26 1.96
CA LYS A 119 -8.57 -0.95 2.32
C LYS A 119 -7.71 -0.74 3.55
N VAL A 120 -7.54 -1.81 4.31
CA VAL A 120 -6.50 -1.92 5.33
C VAL A 120 -5.56 -3.06 4.96
N LYS A 121 -4.26 -2.88 5.25
CA LYS A 121 -3.21 -3.88 5.05
C LYS A 121 -2.82 -4.47 6.39
N PHE A 122 -2.70 -5.79 6.43
CA PHE A 122 -2.13 -6.50 7.57
C PHE A 122 -0.64 -6.73 7.38
N SER A 123 0.11 -6.64 8.47
CA SER A 123 1.52 -6.97 8.49
C SER A 123 1.82 -7.83 9.71
N ILE A 124 2.78 -8.73 9.59
CA ILE A 124 3.25 -9.55 10.71
C ILE A 124 4.70 -9.19 10.96
N THR A 125 4.97 -8.67 12.17
CA THR A 125 6.34 -8.27 12.54
C THR A 125 7.25 -9.49 12.73
N GLY A 126 8.56 -9.26 12.75
CA GLY A 126 9.54 -10.32 13.05
C GLY A 126 9.39 -10.91 14.46
N SER A 127 8.69 -10.24 15.40
CA SER A 127 8.30 -10.73 16.72
C SER A 127 7.00 -11.56 16.69
N GLY A 128 6.27 -11.55 15.59
CA GLY A 128 4.99 -12.25 15.43
C GLY A 128 3.77 -11.41 15.78
N ASP A 129 3.95 -10.11 16.06
CA ASP A 129 2.83 -9.20 16.32
C ASP A 129 2.07 -8.90 15.04
N VAL A 130 0.75 -8.89 15.11
CA VAL A 130 -0.13 -8.53 13.99
C VAL A 130 -0.39 -7.03 14.02
N LEU A 131 -0.16 -6.38 12.89
CA LEU A 131 -0.54 -5.00 12.64
C LEU A 131 -1.69 -4.94 11.65
N VAL A 132 -2.59 -3.98 11.85
CA VAL A 132 -3.59 -3.54 10.88
C VAL A 132 -3.33 -2.06 10.57
N GLY A 133 -2.95 -1.76 9.33
CA GLY A 133 -2.34 -0.46 9.02
C GLY A 133 -1.08 -0.23 9.85
N SER A 134 -1.07 0.83 10.68
CA SER A 134 0.00 1.13 11.64
C SER A 134 -0.30 0.62 13.06
N ALA A 135 -1.54 0.21 13.34
CA ALA A 135 -1.99 -0.18 14.67
C ALA A 135 -1.59 -1.62 15.01
N THR A 136 -1.10 -1.85 16.22
CA THR A 136 -0.81 -3.19 16.74
C THR A 136 -2.07 -3.82 17.32
N VAL A 137 -2.36 -5.07 16.98
CA VAL A 137 -3.42 -5.86 17.60
C VAL A 137 -2.91 -6.34 18.98
N THR A 138 -3.43 -5.73 20.04
CA THR A 138 -3.00 -6.03 21.42
C THR A 138 -3.79 -7.17 22.06
N LEU A 139 -5.02 -7.41 21.59
CA LEU A 139 -5.86 -8.55 21.96
C LEU A 139 -6.70 -8.96 20.75
N ALA A 140 -6.57 -10.20 20.33
CA ALA A 140 -7.26 -10.73 19.16
C ALA A 140 -8.42 -11.65 19.54
N ASP A 141 -9.34 -11.87 18.58
CA ASP A 141 -10.39 -12.88 18.58
C ASP A 141 -11.36 -12.78 19.78
N VAL A 142 -11.68 -11.57 20.24
CA VAL A 142 -12.70 -11.33 21.27
C VAL A 142 -14.07 -11.59 20.65
N GLN A 143 -14.75 -12.64 21.10
CA GLN A 143 -16.00 -13.11 20.51
C GLN A 143 -17.19 -12.23 20.89
N ALA A 144 -18.06 -11.97 19.92
CA ALA A 144 -19.35 -11.31 20.09
C ALA A 144 -20.45 -12.11 19.34
N SER A 145 -21.74 -11.86 19.65
CA SER A 145 -22.85 -12.59 19.03
C SER A 145 -23.00 -12.32 17.54
N ASN A 146 -22.43 -11.22 17.04
CA ASN A 146 -22.53 -10.80 15.65
C ASN A 146 -21.14 -10.57 14.98
N GLY A 147 -20.07 -11.14 15.54
CA GLY A 147 -18.73 -11.09 14.95
C GLY A 147 -17.60 -11.18 15.96
N ILE A 148 -16.45 -10.66 15.61
CA ILE A 148 -15.25 -10.64 16.45
C ILE A 148 -14.69 -9.22 16.60
N ILE A 149 -13.98 -9.00 17.69
CA ILE A 149 -13.31 -7.74 17.99
C ILE A 149 -11.81 -8.01 18.14
N HIS A 150 -11.00 -7.19 17.50
CA HIS A 150 -9.56 -7.08 17.73
C HIS A 150 -9.27 -5.74 18.37
N VAL A 151 -8.68 -5.75 19.56
CA VAL A 151 -8.28 -4.52 20.25
C VAL A 151 -6.98 -4.01 19.65
N ILE A 152 -6.95 -2.73 19.32
CA ILE A 152 -5.80 -2.07 18.70
C ILE A 152 -5.32 -0.87 19.52
N ASP A 153 -4.02 -0.57 19.42
CA ASP A 153 -3.34 0.50 20.15
C ASP A 153 -3.39 1.87 19.46
N GLN A 154 -3.88 1.95 18.22
CA GLN A 154 -4.02 3.20 17.46
C GLN A 154 -5.36 3.25 16.74
N VAL A 155 -5.86 4.49 16.47
CA VAL A 155 -7.03 4.70 15.60
C VAL A 155 -6.61 4.55 14.15
N LEU A 156 -7.38 3.79 13.36
CA LEU A 156 -7.17 3.65 11.93
C LEU A 156 -7.73 4.89 11.21
N ILE A 157 -6.87 5.65 10.59
CA ILE A 157 -7.28 6.81 9.80
C ILE A 157 -7.48 6.37 8.35
N PRO A 158 -8.63 6.67 7.72
CA PRO A 158 -8.85 6.37 6.31
C PRO A 158 -7.75 6.96 5.43
N PRO A 159 -7.29 6.24 4.40
CA PRO A 159 -6.29 6.74 3.49
C PRO A 159 -6.82 7.93 2.68
N VAL A 160 -5.93 8.84 2.32
CA VAL A 160 -6.20 9.94 1.41
C VAL A 160 -5.82 9.57 -0.04
N ASP A 161 -6.13 10.42 -1.01
CA ASP A 161 -5.82 10.17 -2.42
C ASP A 161 -4.30 10.05 -2.69
N ILE A 162 -3.96 9.55 -3.87
CA ILE A 162 -2.58 9.32 -4.31
C ILE A 162 -1.71 10.56 -4.20
N PRO A 163 -2.09 11.74 -4.77
CA PRO A 163 -1.28 12.94 -4.67
C PRO A 163 -1.04 13.40 -3.23
N THR A 164 -2.08 13.38 -2.40
CA THR A 164 -1.99 13.79 -0.98
C THR A 164 -1.11 12.81 -0.19
N THR A 165 -1.25 11.51 -0.44
CA THR A 165 -0.39 10.49 0.16
C THR A 165 1.07 10.70 -0.26
N ALA A 166 1.35 10.87 -1.55
CA ALA A 166 2.71 11.11 -2.05
C ALA A 166 3.33 12.37 -1.41
N GLN A 167 2.56 13.45 -1.28
CA GLN A 167 3.02 14.68 -0.63
C GLN A 167 3.39 14.46 0.84
N SER A 168 2.62 13.64 1.57
CA SER A 168 2.82 13.39 3.00
C SER A 168 4.09 12.58 3.31
N THR A 169 4.62 11.83 2.33
CA THR A 169 5.82 10.98 2.51
C THR A 169 7.10 11.77 2.68
N GLY A 170 7.16 13.01 2.16
CA GLY A 170 8.35 13.87 2.18
C GLY A 170 9.49 13.42 1.26
N ILE A 171 9.30 12.40 0.42
CA ILE A 171 10.32 11.88 -0.53
C ILE A 171 9.88 11.93 -1.99
N HIS A 172 8.70 12.49 -2.27
CA HIS A 172 8.10 12.59 -3.61
C HIS A 172 7.78 14.04 -3.99
N GLY A 173 8.51 15.02 -3.42
CA GLY A 173 8.28 16.44 -3.70
C GLY A 173 8.38 16.79 -5.18
N SER A 174 9.37 16.21 -5.88
CA SER A 174 9.57 16.39 -7.32
C SER A 174 8.43 15.79 -8.14
N LEU A 175 7.94 14.59 -7.77
CA LEU A 175 6.79 13.96 -8.42
C LEU A 175 5.54 14.82 -8.28
N VAL A 176 5.24 15.29 -7.06
CA VAL A 176 4.06 16.14 -6.81
C VAL A 176 4.16 17.46 -7.58
N ALA A 177 5.34 18.09 -7.61
CA ALA A 177 5.57 19.30 -8.39
C ALA A 177 5.36 19.05 -9.89
N ALA A 178 5.86 17.93 -10.41
CA ALA A 178 5.67 17.51 -11.81
C ALA A 178 4.20 17.28 -12.17
N VAL A 179 3.44 16.61 -11.28
CA VAL A 179 2.00 16.37 -11.44
C VAL A 179 1.21 17.68 -11.49
N ILE A 180 1.57 18.66 -10.65
CA ILE A 180 0.92 19.98 -10.64
C ILE A 180 1.28 20.73 -11.94
N GLN A 181 2.55 20.73 -12.34
CA GLN A 181 3.03 21.45 -13.52
C GLN A 181 2.41 20.91 -14.82
N SER A 182 2.14 19.60 -14.91
CA SER A 182 1.52 18.94 -16.05
C SER A 182 -0.01 18.93 -16.03
N ASP A 183 -0.65 19.64 -15.08
CA ASP A 183 -2.10 19.70 -14.89
C ASP A 183 -2.77 18.33 -14.68
N LEU A 184 -2.03 17.32 -14.20
CA LEU A 184 -2.54 15.95 -13.94
C LEU A 184 -3.15 15.77 -12.55
N LEU A 185 -3.04 16.76 -11.66
CA LEU A 185 -3.54 16.67 -10.30
C LEU A 185 -5.03 16.27 -10.23
N PRO A 186 -5.97 16.90 -10.97
CA PRO A 186 -7.38 16.50 -10.94
C PRO A 186 -7.61 15.06 -11.44
N THR A 187 -6.79 14.59 -12.37
CA THR A 187 -6.89 13.22 -12.90
C THR A 187 -6.51 12.19 -11.84
N LEU A 188 -5.42 12.43 -11.11
CA LEU A 188 -4.92 11.53 -10.07
C LEU A 188 -5.71 11.65 -8.75
N GLN A 189 -6.48 12.71 -8.55
CA GLN A 189 -7.47 12.84 -7.48
C GLN A 189 -8.83 12.22 -7.83
N GLY A 190 -9.02 11.84 -9.09
CA GLY A 190 -10.24 11.21 -9.56
C GLY A 190 -10.48 9.81 -8.98
N PRO A 191 -11.68 9.27 -9.21
CA PRO A 191 -12.01 7.93 -8.76
C PRO A 191 -11.15 6.90 -9.50
N GLY A 192 -10.36 6.13 -8.73
CA GLY A 192 -9.55 5.04 -9.25
C GLY A 192 -10.40 3.87 -9.80
N PRO A 193 -9.87 2.67 -9.79
CA PRO A 193 -8.59 2.34 -9.15
C PRO A 193 -7.37 2.69 -10.00
N PHE A 194 -6.33 3.22 -9.33
CA PHE A 194 -5.02 3.47 -9.96
C PHE A 194 -3.91 2.69 -9.27
N THR A 195 -2.85 2.41 -9.99
CA THR A 195 -1.56 2.04 -9.42
C THR A 195 -0.52 3.02 -9.93
N VAL A 196 0.16 3.71 -9.03
CA VAL A 196 1.20 4.67 -9.37
C VAL A 196 2.56 4.13 -8.91
N PHE A 197 3.47 4.02 -9.86
CA PHE A 197 4.89 3.77 -9.60
C PHE A 197 5.56 5.11 -9.33
N ALA A 198 5.74 5.45 -8.05
CA ALA A 198 6.17 6.78 -7.60
C ALA A 198 7.69 6.84 -7.45
N PRO A 199 8.41 7.54 -8.35
CA PRO A 199 9.83 7.77 -8.20
C PRO A 199 10.13 8.75 -7.07
N THR A 200 11.21 8.48 -6.33
CA THR A 200 11.69 9.38 -5.28
C THR A 200 12.30 10.66 -5.85
N ASP A 201 12.50 11.68 -5.01
CA ASP A 201 13.23 12.90 -5.39
C ASP A 201 14.66 12.60 -5.90
N GLN A 202 15.30 11.56 -5.33
CA GLN A 202 16.59 11.10 -5.81
C GLN A 202 16.51 10.54 -7.24
N ALA A 203 15.45 9.77 -7.55
CA ALA A 203 15.23 9.23 -8.89
C ALA A 203 15.08 10.34 -9.95
N PHE A 204 14.38 11.44 -9.62
CA PHE A 204 14.29 12.61 -10.50
C PHE A 204 15.64 13.29 -10.70
N THR A 205 16.46 13.40 -9.64
CA THR A 205 17.81 13.96 -9.70
C THR A 205 18.71 13.11 -10.58
N ASP A 206 18.70 11.79 -10.41
CA ASP A 206 19.52 10.84 -11.15
C ASP A 206 19.12 10.79 -12.65
N ALA A 207 17.84 10.98 -12.95
CA ALA A 207 17.32 11.10 -14.31
C ALA A 207 17.65 12.45 -14.96
N GLY A 208 18.17 13.43 -14.21
CA GLY A 208 18.50 14.77 -14.72
C GLY A 208 17.28 15.57 -15.17
N ILE A 209 16.09 15.30 -14.61
CA ILE A 209 14.86 15.99 -14.96
C ILE A 209 14.83 17.36 -14.27
N ASP A 210 14.93 18.41 -15.09
CA ASP A 210 14.79 19.81 -14.65
C ASP A 210 13.37 20.30 -14.97
N LEU A 211 12.53 20.37 -13.93
CA LEU A 211 11.15 20.84 -14.05
C LEU A 211 11.08 22.29 -14.54
N GLY A 212 12.08 23.13 -14.19
CA GLY A 212 12.16 24.49 -14.66
C GLY A 212 12.39 24.58 -16.18
N ALA A 213 13.20 23.69 -16.73
CA ALA A 213 13.42 23.61 -18.18
C ALA A 213 12.19 23.06 -18.94
N LEU A 214 11.33 22.29 -18.25
CA LEU A 214 10.10 21.73 -18.81
C LEU A 214 8.87 22.63 -18.63
N ASP A 215 9.01 23.86 -18.12
CA ASP A 215 7.88 24.80 -18.01
C ASP A 215 7.61 25.55 -19.32
N THR A 216 7.44 24.78 -20.38
CA THR A 216 6.99 25.20 -21.71
C THR A 216 5.82 24.32 -22.14
N PRO A 217 4.98 24.73 -23.10
CA PRO A 217 3.89 23.87 -23.59
C PRO A 217 4.35 22.47 -24.01
N GLU A 218 5.43 22.38 -24.78
CA GLU A 218 5.99 21.12 -25.28
C GLU A 218 6.64 20.31 -24.13
N GLY A 219 7.26 21.02 -23.17
CA GLY A 219 7.83 20.42 -21.96
C GLY A 219 6.76 19.81 -21.07
N LYS A 220 5.61 20.47 -20.92
CA LYS A 220 4.46 19.95 -20.16
C LYS A 220 3.84 18.72 -20.81
N GLU A 221 3.74 18.68 -22.13
CA GLU A 221 3.29 17.48 -22.86
C GLU A 221 4.24 16.31 -22.64
N THR A 222 5.56 16.54 -22.73
CA THR A 222 6.58 15.52 -22.46
C THR A 222 6.49 15.04 -21.02
N LEU A 223 6.37 15.96 -20.06
CA LEU A 223 6.25 15.63 -18.64
C LEU A 223 4.97 14.84 -18.36
N SER A 224 3.85 15.22 -18.98
CA SER A 224 2.58 14.50 -18.88
C SER A 224 2.70 13.07 -19.40
N ASP A 225 3.36 12.86 -20.55
CA ASP A 225 3.59 11.51 -21.09
C ASP A 225 4.46 10.65 -20.18
N ILE A 226 5.54 11.23 -19.63
CA ILE A 226 6.38 10.56 -18.61
C ILE A 226 5.53 10.18 -17.40
N LEU A 227 4.76 11.11 -16.83
CA LEU A 227 3.96 10.85 -15.61
C LEU A 227 2.86 9.82 -15.86
N LEU A 228 2.18 9.88 -16.99
CA LEU A 228 1.15 8.89 -17.36
C LEU A 228 1.77 7.50 -17.59
N TYR A 229 3.04 7.42 -17.96
CA TYR A 229 3.75 6.14 -18.04
C TYR A 229 3.98 5.49 -16.68
N HIS A 230 3.95 6.27 -15.58
CA HIS A 230 4.04 5.76 -14.20
C HIS A 230 2.68 5.31 -13.63
N VAL A 231 1.58 5.49 -14.38
CA VAL A 231 0.22 5.22 -13.90
C VAL A 231 -0.38 4.05 -14.64
N VAL A 232 -0.94 3.10 -13.91
CA VAL A 232 -1.78 2.02 -14.45
C VAL A 232 -3.21 2.25 -13.99
N GLY A 233 -4.17 2.22 -14.93
CA GLY A 233 -5.61 2.40 -14.66
C GLY A 233 -6.27 1.16 -14.07
N ALA A 234 -5.58 0.44 -13.22
CA ALA A 234 -6.05 -0.74 -12.49
C ALA A 234 -5.27 -0.88 -11.21
N GLU A 235 -5.80 -1.67 -10.27
CA GLU A 235 -5.08 -2.00 -9.05
C GLU A 235 -4.17 -3.21 -9.28
N VAL A 236 -2.87 -3.03 -9.06
CA VAL A 236 -1.84 -4.06 -9.21
C VAL A 236 -1.11 -4.26 -7.88
N PRO A 237 -1.68 -5.03 -6.93
CA PRO A 237 -0.99 -5.36 -5.68
C PRO A 237 0.29 -6.16 -5.95
N ALA A 238 1.32 -5.97 -5.12
CA ALA A 238 2.60 -6.67 -5.26
C ALA A 238 2.44 -8.21 -5.26
N ALA A 239 1.48 -8.72 -4.50
CA ALA A 239 1.16 -10.16 -4.46
C ALA A 239 0.65 -10.72 -5.80
N ASN A 240 0.14 -9.86 -6.69
CA ASN A 240 -0.37 -10.24 -8.02
C ASN A 240 0.68 -10.06 -9.12
N VAL A 241 1.82 -9.43 -8.80
CA VAL A 241 2.92 -9.26 -9.76
C VAL A 241 3.67 -10.57 -9.91
N SER A 242 3.84 -11.01 -11.13
CA SER A 242 4.63 -12.19 -11.48
C SER A 242 5.73 -11.83 -12.48
N ASP A 243 6.75 -12.69 -12.55
CA ASP A 243 7.81 -12.49 -13.54
C ASP A 243 7.24 -12.54 -14.96
N CYS A 244 7.74 -11.67 -15.81
CA CYS A 244 7.28 -11.49 -17.20
C CYS A 244 5.83 -10.97 -17.35
N MET A 245 5.18 -10.55 -16.27
CA MET A 245 3.92 -9.82 -16.35
C MET A 245 4.12 -8.49 -17.06
N SER A 246 3.10 -8.01 -17.76
CA SER A 246 3.03 -6.64 -18.30
C SER A 246 1.71 -5.98 -17.92
N ALA A 247 1.72 -4.65 -17.82
CA ALA A 247 0.54 -3.83 -17.63
C ALA A 247 0.56 -2.63 -18.56
N ASP A 248 -0.62 -2.21 -19.01
CA ASP A 248 -0.76 -1.02 -19.88
C ASP A 248 -0.76 0.23 -18.99
N ALA A 249 0.18 1.13 -19.23
CA ALA A 249 0.24 2.43 -18.60
C ALA A 249 -0.80 3.39 -19.19
N ALA A 250 -1.12 4.46 -18.46
CA ALA A 250 -2.13 5.43 -18.86
C ALA A 250 -1.76 6.23 -20.12
N ASN A 251 -0.48 6.27 -20.53
CA ASN A 251 -0.05 6.82 -21.81
C ASN A 251 -0.19 5.82 -22.99
N GLY A 252 -0.68 4.60 -22.75
CA GLY A 252 -0.88 3.55 -23.75
C GLY A 252 0.34 2.68 -24.02
N GLN A 253 1.47 2.91 -23.35
CA GLN A 253 2.65 2.06 -23.44
C GLN A 253 2.60 0.95 -22.38
N GLN A 254 3.42 -0.09 -22.55
CA GLN A 254 3.46 -1.20 -21.61
C GLN A 254 4.59 -1.05 -20.59
N LEU A 255 4.26 -1.37 -19.34
CA LEU A 255 5.21 -1.65 -18.26
C LEU A 255 5.48 -3.14 -18.19
N SER A 256 6.69 -3.52 -17.87
CA SER A 256 7.13 -4.92 -17.76
C SER A 256 7.66 -5.19 -16.36
N PHE A 257 7.24 -6.29 -15.76
CA PHE A 257 7.63 -6.66 -14.40
C PHE A 257 8.62 -7.81 -14.40
N THR A 258 9.62 -7.72 -13.54
CA THR A 258 10.56 -8.81 -13.23
C THR A 258 10.48 -9.09 -11.74
N VAL A 259 10.39 -10.37 -11.39
CA VAL A 259 10.37 -10.84 -10.01
C VAL A 259 11.57 -11.77 -9.80
N GLY A 260 12.51 -11.34 -8.97
CA GLY A 260 13.71 -12.06 -8.57
C GLY A 260 13.95 -11.83 -7.08
N ASP A 261 15.18 -11.43 -6.72
CA ASP A 261 15.51 -11.00 -5.35
C ASP A 261 14.76 -9.71 -4.96
N SER A 262 14.35 -8.91 -5.94
CA SER A 262 13.48 -7.74 -5.81
C SER A 262 12.45 -7.72 -6.93
N VAL A 263 11.36 -6.97 -6.72
CA VAL A 263 10.39 -6.66 -7.77
C VAL A 263 10.91 -5.45 -8.54
N MET A 264 10.94 -5.57 -9.86
CA MET A 264 11.30 -4.46 -10.75
C MET A 264 10.14 -4.15 -11.69
N VAL A 265 9.99 -2.86 -12.02
CA VAL A 265 9.15 -2.37 -13.13
C VAL A 265 10.09 -1.74 -14.16
N ASN A 266 10.12 -2.28 -15.38
CA ASN A 266 11.15 -2.01 -16.38
C ASN A 266 12.56 -2.22 -15.79
N ASP A 267 13.34 -1.14 -15.63
CA ASP A 267 14.68 -1.14 -15.03
C ASP A 267 14.73 -0.49 -13.63
N ALA A 268 13.58 -0.09 -13.08
CA ALA A 268 13.45 0.49 -11.75
C ALA A 268 13.16 -0.58 -10.69
N ASN A 269 13.85 -0.54 -9.55
CA ASN A 269 13.51 -1.38 -8.40
C ASN A 269 12.33 -0.79 -7.63
N VAL A 270 11.39 -1.66 -7.25
CA VAL A 270 10.34 -1.31 -6.31
C VAL A 270 10.89 -1.43 -4.89
N THR A 271 11.04 -0.29 -4.22
CA THR A 271 11.63 -0.20 -2.88
C THR A 271 10.60 -0.29 -1.76
N MET A 272 9.35 0.08 -2.04
CA MET A 272 8.21 -0.07 -1.14
C MET A 272 6.96 -0.42 -1.95
N THR A 273 6.22 -1.41 -1.49
CA THR A 273 5.03 -1.92 -2.17
C THR A 273 3.76 -1.62 -1.41
N ASP A 274 2.65 -1.48 -2.15
CA ASP A 274 1.30 -1.48 -1.61
C ASP A 274 1.05 -0.40 -0.54
N VAL A 275 1.49 0.84 -0.81
CA VAL A 275 1.06 2.00 -0.04
C VAL A 275 -0.38 2.29 -0.45
N ILE A 276 -1.31 2.03 0.47
CA ILE A 276 -2.75 2.15 0.24
C ILE A 276 -3.16 3.62 0.20
N THR A 277 -4.00 3.96 -0.77
CA THR A 277 -4.64 5.27 -0.90
C THR A 277 -6.15 5.09 -1.10
N SER A 278 -6.94 6.16 -0.96
CA SER A 278 -8.40 6.09 -1.15
C SER A 278 -8.80 5.77 -2.60
N ASN A 279 -7.92 6.00 -3.56
CA ASN A 279 -8.20 5.79 -4.98
C ASN A 279 -7.21 4.85 -5.69
N GLY A 280 -6.40 4.09 -4.94
CA GLY A 280 -5.50 3.10 -5.53
C GLY A 280 -4.31 2.73 -4.66
N LEU A 281 -3.21 2.35 -5.31
CA LEU A 281 -1.96 1.93 -4.69
C LEU A 281 -0.78 2.77 -5.18
N ILE A 282 0.20 2.98 -4.31
CA ILE A 282 1.50 3.52 -4.68
C ILE A 282 2.57 2.44 -4.46
N HIS A 283 3.42 2.25 -5.47
CA HIS A 283 4.68 1.52 -5.36
C HIS A 283 5.84 2.51 -5.52
N VAL A 284 6.69 2.61 -4.51
CA VAL A 284 7.85 3.51 -4.57
C VAL A 284 8.94 2.87 -5.38
N ILE A 285 9.51 3.62 -6.33
CA ILE A 285 10.57 3.17 -7.23
C ILE A 285 11.82 4.06 -7.14
N ASP A 286 12.98 3.47 -7.42
CA ASP A 286 14.29 4.14 -7.34
C ASP A 286 14.71 4.87 -8.62
N LYS A 287 13.93 4.74 -9.71
CA LYS A 287 14.18 5.41 -10.99
C LYS A 287 12.92 5.98 -11.60
N VAL A 288 13.06 7.03 -12.42
CA VAL A 288 11.98 7.53 -13.28
C VAL A 288 11.83 6.63 -14.49
N LEU A 289 10.62 6.16 -14.76
CA LEU A 289 10.30 5.36 -15.96
C LEU A 289 10.22 6.27 -17.18
N MET A 290 10.99 5.98 -18.21
CA MET A 290 11.00 6.78 -19.43
C MET A 290 10.18 6.11 -20.54
N PRO A 291 9.24 6.82 -21.19
CA PRO A 291 8.38 6.25 -22.24
C PRO A 291 9.15 5.70 -23.46
N THR A 292 10.40 6.12 -23.64
CA THR A 292 11.28 5.62 -24.71
C THR A 292 11.92 4.26 -24.39
N ASP A 293 11.87 3.86 -23.10
CA ASP A 293 12.39 2.56 -22.66
C ASP A 293 11.46 1.50 -23.23
N THR A 294 11.95 0.64 -24.08
CA THR A 294 11.19 -0.49 -24.61
C THR A 294 11.22 -1.64 -23.62
N PRO A 295 10.22 -1.79 -22.74
CA PRO A 295 10.22 -2.81 -21.69
C PRO A 295 10.23 -4.23 -22.27
N ASN A 296 9.70 -4.42 -23.44
CA ASN A 296 9.65 -5.68 -24.18
C ASN A 296 10.70 -5.72 -25.29
N ASN A 297 11.97 -5.51 -24.95
CA ASN A 297 13.06 -5.73 -25.89
C ASN A 297 13.24 -7.22 -26.21
N ILE A 298 13.96 -7.51 -27.31
CA ILE A 298 14.14 -8.88 -27.80
C ILE A 298 14.70 -9.85 -26.75
N PRO A 299 15.80 -9.53 -26.01
CA PRO A 299 16.33 -10.42 -24.99
C PRO A 299 15.31 -10.76 -23.91
N ARG A 300 14.55 -9.76 -23.44
CA ARG A 300 13.54 -9.98 -22.42
C ARG A 300 12.37 -10.81 -22.94
N THR A 301 11.89 -10.51 -24.13
CA THR A 301 10.83 -11.31 -24.76
C THR A 301 11.28 -12.76 -24.90
N ALA A 302 12.52 -13.01 -25.32
CA ALA A 302 13.07 -14.37 -25.41
C ALA A 302 13.11 -15.06 -24.05
N GLN A 303 13.60 -14.39 -23.00
CA GLN A 303 13.64 -14.90 -21.63
C GLN A 303 12.23 -15.28 -21.13
N CYS A 304 11.24 -14.46 -21.39
CA CYS A 304 9.87 -14.67 -20.94
C CYS A 304 9.15 -15.83 -21.67
N THR A 305 9.71 -16.41 -22.73
CA THR A 305 9.15 -17.60 -23.38
C THR A 305 9.43 -18.88 -22.62
N GLY A 306 10.49 -18.92 -21.78
CA GLY A 306 10.95 -20.10 -21.03
C GLY A 306 11.51 -21.23 -21.90
N ILE A 307 11.83 -20.95 -23.17
CA ILE A 307 12.37 -21.93 -24.14
C ILE A 307 13.60 -21.40 -24.89
N HIS A 308 14.13 -20.25 -24.49
CA HIS A 308 15.26 -19.58 -25.16
C HIS A 308 16.35 -19.18 -24.15
N ASP A 309 16.46 -19.88 -23.02
CA ASP A 309 17.42 -19.55 -21.96
C ASP A 309 18.87 -19.66 -22.47
N SER A 310 19.17 -20.67 -23.29
CA SER A 310 20.47 -20.85 -23.93
C SER A 310 20.82 -19.71 -24.87
N LEU A 311 19.84 -19.19 -25.64
CA LEU A 311 20.03 -18.03 -26.50
C LEU A 311 20.35 -16.78 -25.67
N VAL A 312 19.58 -16.52 -24.62
CA VAL A 312 19.80 -15.37 -23.73
C VAL A 312 21.16 -15.45 -23.07
N ALA A 313 21.56 -16.63 -22.57
CA ALA A 313 22.89 -16.85 -22.00
C ALA A 313 24.00 -16.59 -23.03
N GLY A 314 23.83 -17.03 -24.27
CA GLY A 314 24.77 -16.78 -25.37
C GLY A 314 24.87 -15.29 -25.73
N VAL A 315 23.74 -14.55 -25.74
CA VAL A 315 23.70 -13.10 -25.97
C VAL A 315 24.46 -12.35 -24.87
N ILE A 316 24.30 -12.74 -23.60
CA ILE A 316 25.00 -12.16 -22.45
C ILE A 316 26.51 -12.45 -22.58
N GLN A 317 26.88 -13.70 -22.84
CA GLN A 317 28.28 -14.11 -22.96
C GLN A 317 28.99 -13.42 -24.15
N ALA A 318 28.26 -13.12 -25.21
CA ALA A 318 28.77 -12.43 -26.38
C ALA A 318 28.78 -10.88 -26.22
N GLU A 319 28.37 -10.35 -25.07
CA GLU A 319 28.25 -8.91 -24.77
C GLU A 319 27.31 -8.18 -25.76
N LEU A 320 26.31 -8.88 -26.32
CA LEU A 320 25.34 -8.34 -27.27
C LEU A 320 24.07 -7.80 -26.61
N LEU A 321 23.95 -7.93 -25.29
CA LEU A 321 22.74 -7.58 -24.55
C LEU A 321 22.35 -6.10 -24.77
N GLU A 322 23.27 -5.17 -24.56
CA GLU A 322 23.03 -3.74 -24.76
C GLU A 322 22.65 -3.42 -26.20
N THR A 323 23.27 -4.09 -27.18
CA THR A 323 22.94 -3.89 -28.60
C THR A 323 21.50 -4.28 -28.90
N LEU A 324 21.05 -5.43 -28.37
CA LEU A 324 19.69 -5.94 -28.62
C LEU A 324 18.61 -5.29 -27.73
N GLN A 325 19.02 -4.59 -26.69
CA GLN A 325 18.16 -3.71 -25.89
C GLN A 325 18.02 -2.32 -26.50
N GLY A 326 18.90 -1.94 -27.40
CA GLY A 326 18.92 -0.64 -28.05
C GLY A 326 17.81 -0.46 -29.09
N PRO A 327 17.70 0.76 -29.63
CA PRO A 327 16.67 1.08 -30.63
C PRO A 327 16.89 0.28 -31.91
N GLY A 328 15.91 -0.58 -32.24
CA GLY A 328 15.89 -1.33 -33.46
C GLY A 328 15.74 -0.45 -34.73
N PRO A 329 15.24 -1.02 -35.82
CA PRO A 329 14.56 -2.32 -35.90
C PRO A 329 15.51 -3.52 -35.98
N PHE A 330 15.27 -4.54 -35.17
CA PHE A 330 15.96 -5.83 -35.25
C PHE A 330 14.99 -6.94 -35.60
N THR A 331 15.48 -7.94 -36.33
CA THR A 331 14.81 -9.22 -36.51
C THR A 331 15.75 -10.30 -36.00
N VAL A 332 15.30 -11.08 -35.01
CA VAL A 332 16.07 -12.16 -34.42
C VAL A 332 15.35 -13.49 -34.71
N PHE A 333 16.08 -14.42 -35.31
CA PHE A 333 15.67 -15.81 -35.42
C PHE A 333 16.16 -16.55 -34.18
N ALA A 334 15.27 -16.81 -33.24
CA ALA A 334 15.60 -17.31 -31.91
C ALA A 334 15.57 -18.86 -31.90
N PRO A 335 16.72 -19.54 -31.78
CA PRO A 335 16.74 -20.99 -31.58
C PRO A 335 16.28 -21.32 -30.14
N THR A 336 15.51 -22.40 -30.01
CA THR A 336 15.09 -22.93 -28.70
C THR A 336 16.26 -23.60 -27.97
N ASP A 337 16.12 -23.81 -26.66
CA ASP A 337 17.10 -24.56 -25.85
C ASP A 337 17.33 -25.97 -26.41
N GLN A 338 16.27 -26.61 -26.92
CA GLN A 338 16.42 -27.91 -27.58
C GLN A 338 17.29 -27.82 -28.85
N ALA A 339 17.18 -26.73 -29.62
CA ALA A 339 18.02 -26.55 -30.82
C ALA A 339 19.51 -26.36 -30.46
N PHE A 340 19.82 -25.71 -29.33
CA PHE A 340 21.18 -25.61 -28.81
C PHE A 340 21.69 -26.98 -28.36
N ALA A 341 20.88 -27.76 -27.62
CA ALA A 341 21.23 -29.09 -27.18
C ALA A 341 21.48 -30.05 -28.38
N ASP A 342 20.65 -29.97 -29.41
CA ASP A 342 20.80 -30.79 -30.65
C ASP A 342 22.06 -30.42 -31.45
N ALA A 343 22.48 -29.15 -31.33
CA ALA A 343 23.74 -28.66 -31.94
C ALA A 343 24.99 -29.00 -31.10
N GLY A 344 24.82 -29.46 -29.87
CA GLY A 344 25.91 -29.78 -28.94
C GLY A 344 26.59 -28.51 -28.35
N ILE A 345 25.84 -27.44 -28.20
CA ILE A 345 26.29 -26.15 -27.68
C ILE A 345 25.71 -25.94 -26.28
#